data_c8f137c79ddb482e156b0b349ab0ef13
#
_entry.id   c8f137c79ddb482e156b0b349ab0ef13
#
_cell.length_a   1.000
_cell.length_b   1.000
_cell.length_c   1.000
_cell.angle_alpha   90.00
_cell.angle_beta   90.00
_cell.angle_gamma   90.00
#
_symmetry.space_group_name_H-M   'P 1'
#
loop_
_entity.id
_entity.type
_entity.pdbx_description
1 polymer ?
#
loop_
_entity_poly.entity_id
_entity_poly.type
_entity_poly.pdbx_seq_one_letter_code
_entity_poly.pdbx_strand_id
1 'polypeptide(L)'
;MTRWSPVAPGPGHPSSTTTALDASASGLVQRGARALTTRVSEGCRRPWRGPWRRVPSAVMRDQRGFTLIELLVVIIVLGLLVGLVGPRLFGRVGQSKVAAARAQIELLGASLDQYRLDTGSYPTTAQGLDALQRNPSVTNWNGPYLKKDVPKDPWGNPYKYRCCPGQRGDYDLWSEGADGQPGGEGENADITSWENAQK
;
A
#
# COMPACT_ATOMS: atom_id res chain seq x y z
N MET A 1 8.59 25.35 61.15
CA MET A 1 9.62 26.40 60.87
C MET A 1 10.88 25.68 60.39
N THR A 2 11.04 25.44 59.16
CA THR A 2 12.29 24.94 58.57
C THR A 2 12.51 25.68 57.23
N ARG A 3 13.57 26.45 57.28
CA ARG A 3 14.02 27.46 56.32
C ARG A 3 14.58 26.77 55.07
N TRP A 4 14.06 27.08 53.93
CA TRP A 4 14.63 26.69 52.66
C TRP A 4 15.62 27.75 52.17
N SER A 5 16.88 27.35 51.93
CA SER A 5 17.91 28.20 51.34
C SER A 5 18.01 27.89 49.85
N PRO A 6 18.14 28.89 48.97
CA PRO A 6 18.32 28.66 47.54
C PRO A 6 19.79 28.34 47.20
N VAL A 7 20.01 27.34 46.37
CA VAL A 7 21.32 26.99 45.79
C VAL A 7 21.58 27.88 44.57
N ALA A 8 22.74 28.50 44.54
CA ALA A 8 23.25 29.38 43.51
C ALA A 8 23.64 28.62 42.22
N PRO A 9 23.59 29.26 41.03
CA PRO A 9 24.01 28.66 39.78
C PRO A 9 25.53 28.75 39.60
N GLY A 10 26.16 27.65 39.20
CA GLY A 10 27.56 27.59 38.79
C GLY A 10 27.78 28.07 37.36
N PRO A 11 28.97 28.64 37.08
CA PRO A 11 29.30 29.20 35.76
C PRO A 11 30.01 28.18 34.87
N GLY A 12 29.86 28.30 33.55
CA GLY A 12 30.81 27.70 32.63
C GLY A 12 30.30 27.28 31.28
N HIS A 13 30.08 28.25 30.41
CA HIS A 13 30.21 27.98 28.98
C HIS A 13 31.70 27.93 28.60
N PRO A 14 32.08 27.10 27.61
CA PRO A 14 32.95 27.59 26.59
C PRO A 14 32.30 27.52 25.20
N SER A 15 32.32 28.66 24.58
CA SER A 15 32.19 28.91 23.18
C SER A 15 33.22 28.13 22.38
N SER A 16 32.85 27.36 21.42
CA SER A 16 33.75 26.84 20.37
C SER A 16 33.30 27.39 19.03
N THR A 17 33.93 28.39 18.68
CA THR A 17 34.59 28.87 17.46
C THR A 17 34.21 28.15 16.19
N THR A 18 33.45 28.84 15.38
CA THR A 18 33.28 28.69 13.94
C THR A 18 34.63 28.83 13.25
N THR A 19 35.12 27.81 12.61
CA THR A 19 36.20 27.91 11.63
C THR A 19 35.60 27.73 10.25
N ALA A 20 35.44 28.83 9.57
CA ALA A 20 35.26 28.92 8.15
C ALA A 20 36.59 28.54 7.48
N LEU A 21 36.58 27.50 6.68
CA LEU A 21 37.63 27.23 5.69
C LEU A 21 37.07 27.51 4.30
N ASP A 22 37.35 28.72 3.90
CA ASP A 22 37.42 29.16 2.52
C ASP A 22 38.56 28.42 1.82
N ALA A 23 38.29 27.69 0.76
CA ALA A 23 39.28 27.18 -0.16
C ALA A 23 38.77 27.33 -1.58
N SER A 24 38.96 28.53 -2.10
CA SER A 24 39.20 28.80 -3.52
C SER A 24 40.27 27.85 -4.05
N ALA A 25 39.90 27.01 -5.01
CA ALA A 25 40.87 26.41 -5.93
C ALA A 25 40.29 26.40 -7.32
N SER A 26 40.48 27.53 -7.97
CA SER A 26 40.52 27.64 -9.42
C SER A 26 41.67 26.78 -9.97
N GLY A 27 41.35 25.68 -10.62
CA GLY A 27 42.29 24.79 -11.28
C GLY A 27 41.81 24.51 -12.68
N LEU A 28 42.17 25.39 -13.57
CA LEU A 28 42.12 25.30 -15.02
C LEU A 28 42.87 24.04 -15.50
N VAL A 29 42.20 23.04 -16.04
CA VAL A 29 42.80 22.08 -16.95
C VAL A 29 41.93 21.95 -18.20
N GLN A 30 42.07 22.92 -19.04
CA GLN A 30 41.83 22.82 -20.47
C GLN A 30 43.02 22.06 -21.08
N ARG A 31 42.87 20.80 -21.42
CA ARG A 31 43.72 20.14 -22.41
C ARG A 31 42.98 18.99 -23.09
N GLY A 32 42.75 19.17 -24.38
CA GLY A 32 42.74 18.11 -25.36
C GLY A 32 41.42 17.54 -25.78
N ALA A 33 40.48 18.37 -26.28
CA ALA A 33 39.50 17.88 -27.24
C ALA A 33 40.23 17.57 -28.56
N ARG A 34 40.82 16.37 -28.69
CA ARG A 34 41.16 15.84 -29.99
C ARG A 34 39.85 15.47 -30.68
N ALA A 35 39.47 16.30 -31.62
CA ALA A 35 38.45 15.99 -32.60
C ALA A 35 38.92 14.76 -33.40
N LEU A 36 38.40 13.61 -33.02
CA LEU A 36 38.40 12.45 -33.91
C LEU A 36 37.31 12.70 -34.96
N THR A 37 37.68 13.40 -35.99
CA THR A 37 36.96 13.37 -37.25
C THR A 37 37.01 11.95 -37.77
N THR A 38 36.05 11.14 -37.36
CA THR A 38 35.72 9.90 -38.03
C THR A 38 35.16 10.26 -39.39
N ARG A 39 36.05 10.19 -40.36
CA ARG A 39 35.70 10.24 -41.79
C ARG A 39 34.71 9.12 -42.02
N VAL A 40 33.43 9.47 -42.06
CA VAL A 40 32.35 8.60 -42.53
C VAL A 40 32.64 8.33 -43.98
N SER A 41 33.21 7.16 -44.24
CA SER A 41 33.36 6.65 -45.60
C SER A 41 31.94 6.51 -46.18
N GLU A 42 31.63 7.34 -47.14
CA GLU A 42 30.50 7.15 -48.06
C GLU A 42 30.73 5.85 -48.83
N GLY A 43 30.47 4.73 -48.18
CA GLY A 43 30.56 3.40 -48.70
C GLY A 43 29.16 2.85 -49.01
N CYS A 44 28.81 2.90 -50.28
CA CYS A 44 27.81 2.04 -50.92
C CYS A 44 26.43 1.98 -50.25
N ARG A 45 25.60 2.96 -50.52
CA ARG A 45 24.16 2.73 -50.56
C ARG A 45 23.84 1.81 -51.75
N ARG A 46 24.01 0.52 -51.57
CA ARG A 46 23.34 -0.44 -52.39
C ARG A 46 21.88 -0.41 -52.00
N PRO A 47 20.95 -0.06 -52.90
CA PRO A 47 19.54 -0.21 -52.58
C PRO A 47 19.29 -1.73 -52.43
N TRP A 48 18.95 -2.13 -51.21
CA TRP A 48 18.52 -3.49 -50.90
C TRP A 48 17.24 -3.76 -51.69
N ARG A 49 17.41 -4.24 -52.96
CA ARG A 49 16.32 -4.85 -53.71
C ARG A 49 16.13 -6.25 -53.16
N GLY A 50 15.55 -6.36 -51.96
CA GLY A 50 15.03 -7.62 -51.47
C GLY A 50 13.98 -8.12 -52.47
N PRO A 51 13.99 -9.40 -52.79
CA PRO A 51 12.91 -9.97 -53.56
C PRO A 51 11.64 -9.86 -52.73
N TRP A 52 10.84 -8.81 -53.00
CA TRP A 52 9.50 -8.73 -52.51
C TRP A 52 8.76 -9.92 -53.03
N ARG A 53 8.85 -11.04 -52.30
CA ARG A 53 7.94 -12.15 -52.53
C ARG A 53 6.55 -11.52 -52.46
N ARG A 54 5.92 -11.42 -53.63
CA ARG A 54 4.49 -11.15 -53.69
C ARG A 54 3.85 -12.23 -52.87
N VAL A 55 3.48 -11.94 -51.66
CA VAL A 55 2.62 -12.77 -50.86
C VAL A 55 1.32 -12.86 -51.64
N PRO A 56 0.92 -14.06 -52.13
CA PRO A 56 -0.34 -14.18 -52.83
C PRO A 56 -1.42 -13.71 -51.86
N SER A 57 -2.06 -12.62 -52.19
CA SER A 57 -3.20 -12.04 -51.46
C SER A 57 -4.48 -12.84 -51.70
N ALA A 58 -4.35 -14.16 -51.68
CA ALA A 58 -5.47 -15.08 -51.72
C ALA A 58 -5.69 -15.74 -50.36
N VAL A 59 -5.68 -14.96 -49.28
CA VAL A 59 -6.48 -15.34 -48.12
C VAL A 59 -7.90 -14.84 -48.48
N MET A 60 -8.59 -15.64 -49.29
CA MET A 60 -10.05 -15.59 -49.32
C MET A 60 -10.52 -15.78 -47.90
N ARG A 61 -10.77 -14.66 -47.18
CA ARG A 61 -11.59 -14.69 -45.97
C ARG A 61 -12.93 -15.24 -46.43
N ASP A 62 -13.14 -16.49 -46.08
CA ASP A 62 -14.44 -17.11 -46.17
C ASP A 62 -15.38 -16.28 -45.30
N GLN A 63 -16.07 -15.32 -45.88
CA GLN A 63 -17.03 -14.45 -45.22
C GLN A 63 -18.33 -15.22 -45.03
N ARG A 64 -18.24 -16.32 -44.28
CA ARG A 64 -19.44 -16.97 -43.80
C ARG A 64 -20.01 -16.08 -42.70
N GLY A 65 -21.09 -15.39 -43.04
CA GLY A 65 -21.86 -14.64 -42.03
C GLY A 65 -22.48 -15.63 -41.05
N PHE A 66 -22.51 -15.24 -39.78
CA PHE A 66 -23.20 -16.01 -38.75
C PHE A 66 -24.70 -16.06 -39.04
N THR A 67 -25.31 -17.23 -38.85
CA THR A 67 -26.75 -17.39 -38.94
C THR A 67 -27.43 -16.88 -37.66
N LEU A 68 -28.67 -16.39 -37.78
CA LEU A 68 -29.48 -15.97 -36.64
C LEU A 68 -29.63 -17.09 -35.60
N ILE A 69 -29.78 -18.35 -36.09
CA ILE A 69 -29.92 -19.50 -35.18
C ILE A 69 -28.64 -19.80 -34.40
N GLU A 70 -27.47 -19.57 -35.01
CA GLU A 70 -26.17 -19.79 -34.35
C GLU A 70 -25.97 -18.81 -33.21
N LEU A 71 -26.31 -17.54 -33.39
CA LEU A 71 -26.31 -16.55 -32.32
C LEU A 71 -27.34 -16.88 -31.22
N LEU A 72 -28.54 -17.32 -31.63
CA LEU A 72 -29.59 -17.67 -30.66
C LEU A 72 -29.17 -18.85 -29.78
N VAL A 73 -28.59 -19.89 -30.34
CA VAL A 73 -28.10 -21.05 -29.59
C VAL A 73 -26.99 -20.64 -28.66
N VAL A 74 -26.05 -19.79 -29.09
CA VAL A 74 -24.94 -19.30 -28.24
C VAL A 74 -25.47 -18.55 -27.03
N ILE A 75 -26.42 -17.61 -27.20
CA ILE A 75 -26.95 -16.84 -26.03
C ILE A 75 -27.74 -17.73 -25.08
N ILE A 76 -28.47 -18.75 -25.57
CA ILE A 76 -29.15 -19.71 -24.70
C ILE A 76 -28.16 -20.53 -23.91
N VAL A 77 -27.10 -21.07 -24.53
CA VAL A 77 -26.07 -21.85 -23.85
C VAL A 77 -25.32 -21.00 -22.81
N LEU A 78 -24.92 -19.76 -23.18
CA LEU A 78 -24.28 -18.83 -22.26
C LEU A 78 -25.20 -18.49 -21.08
N GLY A 79 -26.49 -18.27 -21.33
CA GLY A 79 -27.48 -17.99 -20.28
C GLY A 79 -27.59 -19.15 -19.28
N LEU A 80 -27.65 -20.39 -19.78
CA LEU A 80 -27.67 -21.58 -18.92
C LEU A 80 -26.37 -21.72 -18.08
N LEU A 81 -25.22 -21.48 -18.69
CA LEU A 81 -23.92 -21.53 -17.97
C LEU A 81 -23.83 -20.46 -16.89
N VAL A 82 -24.21 -19.22 -17.20
CA VAL A 82 -24.22 -18.11 -16.21
C VAL A 82 -25.18 -18.43 -15.06
N GLY A 83 -26.38 -18.95 -15.35
CA GLY A 83 -27.35 -19.33 -14.34
C GLY A 83 -26.86 -20.43 -13.39
N LEU A 84 -26.06 -21.38 -13.88
CA LEU A 84 -25.53 -22.48 -13.08
C LEU A 84 -24.30 -22.08 -12.24
N VAL A 85 -23.40 -21.29 -12.82
CA VAL A 85 -22.11 -20.95 -12.19
C VAL A 85 -22.20 -19.70 -11.29
N GLY A 86 -23.08 -18.75 -11.66
CA GLY A 86 -23.20 -17.46 -10.98
C GLY A 86 -23.34 -17.57 -9.45
N PRO A 87 -24.31 -18.31 -8.91
CA PRO A 87 -24.54 -18.37 -7.46
C PRO A 87 -23.34 -18.88 -6.66
N ARG A 88 -22.55 -19.81 -7.25
CA ARG A 88 -21.37 -20.37 -6.58
C ARG A 88 -20.19 -19.41 -6.49
N LEU A 89 -20.06 -18.48 -7.45
CA LEU A 89 -18.98 -17.51 -7.48
C LEU A 89 -19.18 -16.38 -6.45
N PHE A 90 -20.41 -15.90 -6.30
CA PHE A 90 -20.71 -14.82 -5.36
C PHE A 90 -20.38 -15.20 -3.90
N GLY A 91 -20.71 -16.40 -3.46
CA GLY A 91 -20.38 -16.86 -2.10
C GLY A 91 -18.86 -16.96 -1.84
N ARG A 92 -18.05 -17.27 -2.85
CA ARG A 92 -16.57 -17.34 -2.68
C ARG A 92 -15.93 -15.96 -2.61
N VAL A 93 -16.48 -14.97 -3.30
CA VAL A 93 -16.00 -13.58 -3.24
C VAL A 93 -16.20 -13.02 -1.84
N GLY A 94 -17.35 -13.24 -1.22
CA GLY A 94 -17.61 -12.83 0.16
C GLY A 94 -16.63 -13.42 1.16
N GLN A 95 -16.42 -14.74 1.10
CA GLN A 95 -15.45 -15.42 1.96
C GLN A 95 -14.03 -14.87 1.81
N SER A 96 -13.61 -14.51 0.59
CA SER A 96 -12.29 -13.94 0.36
C SER A 96 -12.17 -12.53 0.94
N LYS A 97 -13.24 -11.71 0.93
CA LYS A 97 -13.27 -10.40 1.58
C LYS A 97 -13.14 -10.53 3.10
N VAL A 98 -13.89 -11.45 3.70
CA VAL A 98 -13.80 -11.73 5.15
C VAL A 98 -12.38 -12.15 5.53
N ALA A 99 -11.76 -13.06 4.76
CA ALA A 99 -10.38 -13.48 4.99
C ALA A 99 -9.38 -12.31 4.84
N ALA A 100 -9.59 -11.43 3.85
CA ALA A 100 -8.76 -10.25 3.67
C ALA A 100 -8.90 -9.25 4.82
N ALA A 101 -10.12 -8.98 5.30
CA ALA A 101 -10.36 -8.12 6.46
C ALA A 101 -9.68 -8.66 7.72
N ARG A 102 -9.77 -9.97 7.94
CA ARG A 102 -9.10 -10.63 9.07
C ARG A 102 -7.58 -10.48 9.00
N ALA A 103 -6.99 -10.72 7.84
CA ALA A 103 -5.55 -10.51 7.64
C ALA A 103 -5.12 -9.05 7.84
N GLN A 104 -5.95 -8.08 7.46
CA GLN A 104 -5.68 -6.66 7.70
C GLN A 104 -5.75 -6.30 9.19
N ILE A 105 -6.69 -6.86 9.94
CA ILE A 105 -6.78 -6.69 11.40
C ILE A 105 -5.51 -7.21 12.09
N GLU A 106 -5.00 -8.37 11.68
CA GLU A 106 -3.74 -8.92 12.21
C GLU A 106 -2.54 -8.00 11.91
N LEU A 107 -2.46 -7.45 10.68
CA LEU A 107 -1.40 -6.51 10.32
C LEU A 107 -1.48 -5.20 11.11
N LEU A 108 -2.68 -4.65 11.31
CA LEU A 108 -2.89 -3.48 12.16
C LEU A 108 -2.55 -3.77 13.61
N GLY A 109 -2.90 -4.96 14.11
CA GLY A 109 -2.53 -5.43 15.45
C GLY A 109 -1.02 -5.46 15.63
N ALA A 110 -0.28 -6.06 14.70
CA ALA A 110 1.18 -6.07 14.74
C ALA A 110 1.79 -4.65 14.75
N SER A 111 1.17 -3.71 14.03
CA SER A 111 1.60 -2.31 14.03
C SER A 111 1.30 -1.60 15.36
N LEU A 112 0.19 -1.94 16.01
CA LEU A 112 -0.16 -1.47 17.35
C LEU A 112 0.81 -2.01 18.41
N ASP A 113 1.21 -3.28 18.28
CA ASP A 113 2.21 -3.89 19.17
C ASP A 113 3.57 -3.21 19.02
N GLN A 114 3.99 -2.90 17.79
CA GLN A 114 5.21 -2.16 17.55
C GLN A 114 5.16 -0.74 18.14
N TYR A 115 4.03 -0.05 18.00
CA TYR A 115 3.81 1.24 18.63
C TYR A 115 3.96 1.14 20.17
N ARG A 116 3.34 0.12 20.80
CA ARG A 116 3.45 -0.13 22.24
C ARG A 116 4.88 -0.41 22.69
N LEU A 117 5.66 -1.17 21.91
CA LEU A 117 7.06 -1.46 22.23
C LEU A 117 7.89 -0.17 22.31
N ASP A 118 7.65 0.79 21.42
CA ASP A 118 8.39 2.05 21.40
C ASP A 118 7.90 3.07 22.45
N THR A 119 6.60 3.23 22.60
CA THR A 119 5.99 4.27 23.44
C THR A 119 5.60 3.81 24.84
N GLY A 120 5.57 2.46 25.07
CA GLY A 120 5.19 1.86 26.35
C GLY A 120 3.70 1.60 26.53
N SER A 121 2.81 2.11 25.66
CA SER A 121 1.36 1.93 25.74
C SER A 121 0.72 1.92 24.35
N TYR A 122 -0.49 1.37 24.24
CA TYR A 122 -1.26 1.49 23.00
C TYR A 122 -1.81 2.91 22.82
N PRO A 123 -2.11 3.31 21.58
CA PRO A 123 -2.78 4.60 21.34
C PRO A 123 -4.12 4.66 22.06
N THR A 124 -4.48 5.82 22.59
CA THR A 124 -5.81 6.02 23.18
C THR A 124 -6.90 5.95 22.11
N THR A 125 -8.14 5.70 22.50
CA THR A 125 -9.30 5.73 21.59
C THR A 125 -9.39 7.05 20.82
N ALA A 126 -9.04 8.18 21.45
CA ALA A 126 -9.05 9.51 20.82
C ALA A 126 -7.93 9.68 19.77
N GLN A 127 -6.78 9.07 19.99
CA GLN A 127 -5.67 9.05 19.01
C GLN A 127 -5.95 8.12 17.84
N GLY A 128 -6.68 7.03 18.10
CA GLY A 128 -7.10 6.10 17.08
C GLY A 128 -5.94 5.43 16.33
N LEU A 129 -6.25 4.83 15.19
CA LEU A 129 -5.27 4.20 14.30
C LEU A 129 -4.37 5.21 13.58
N ASP A 130 -4.75 6.48 13.53
CA ASP A 130 -3.93 7.54 12.91
C ASP A 130 -2.58 7.73 13.64
N ALA A 131 -2.51 7.37 14.94
CA ALA A 131 -1.28 7.36 15.72
C ALA A 131 -0.21 6.41 15.17
N LEU A 132 -0.58 5.42 14.36
CA LEU A 132 0.36 4.53 13.68
C LEU A 132 1.09 5.21 12.52
N GLN A 133 0.53 6.31 12.02
CA GLN A 133 1.11 7.05 10.89
C GLN A 133 1.72 8.38 11.28
N ARG A 134 1.08 9.07 12.22
CA ARG A 134 1.44 10.42 12.65
C ARG A 134 1.68 10.41 14.13
N ASN A 135 2.76 11.06 14.56
CA ASN A 135 3.05 11.20 15.97
C ASN A 135 1.94 11.99 16.68
N PRO A 136 1.18 11.38 17.62
CA PRO A 136 0.16 12.08 18.40
C PRO A 136 0.75 12.89 19.57
N SER A 137 1.98 13.40 19.43
CA SER A 137 2.73 14.14 20.43
C SER A 137 3.15 13.30 21.65
N VAL A 138 3.46 12.01 21.41
CA VAL A 138 4.01 11.13 22.46
C VAL A 138 5.52 11.03 22.36
N THR A 139 6.17 10.85 23.51
CA THR A 139 7.62 10.59 23.59
C THR A 139 7.94 9.19 23.06
N ASN A 140 9.16 9.03 22.50
CA ASN A 140 9.66 7.76 21.97
C ASN A 140 8.87 7.19 20.76
N TRP A 141 8.03 8.00 20.11
CA TRP A 141 7.40 7.59 18.87
C TRP A 141 8.45 7.46 17.77
N ASN A 142 8.62 6.26 17.23
CA ASN A 142 9.62 5.92 16.20
C ASN A 142 8.99 5.47 14.87
N GLY A 143 7.73 5.87 14.63
CA GLY A 143 7.01 5.54 13.39
C GLY A 143 7.49 6.34 12.17
N PRO A 144 6.79 6.24 11.03
CA PRO A 144 5.47 5.62 10.90
C PRO A 144 5.51 4.08 10.94
N TYR A 145 4.55 3.47 11.61
CA TYR A 145 4.39 2.00 11.72
C TYR A 145 3.62 1.40 10.55
N LEU A 146 2.96 2.24 9.76
CA LEU A 146 2.30 1.87 8.51
C LEU A 146 2.97 2.59 7.34
N LYS A 147 3.23 1.86 6.26
CA LYS A 147 3.83 2.44 5.02
C LYS A 147 2.87 3.34 4.25
N LYS A 148 1.58 3.17 4.45
CA LYS A 148 0.49 3.92 3.79
C LYS A 148 -0.54 4.31 4.84
N ASP A 149 -1.51 5.14 4.43
CA ASP A 149 -2.65 5.49 5.27
C ASP A 149 -3.37 4.25 5.80
N VAL A 150 -4.03 4.39 6.95
CA VAL A 150 -4.82 3.30 7.52
C VAL A 150 -5.78 2.78 6.46
N PRO A 151 -5.67 1.50 6.08
CA PRO A 151 -6.51 0.96 5.02
C PRO A 151 -7.98 0.93 5.47
N LYS A 152 -8.87 1.01 4.51
CA LYS A 152 -10.25 0.64 4.70
C LYS A 152 -10.41 -0.87 4.59
N ASP A 153 -11.49 -1.39 5.14
CA ASP A 153 -11.83 -2.79 4.99
C ASP A 153 -12.20 -3.13 3.51
N PRO A 154 -12.34 -4.41 3.14
CA PRO A 154 -12.66 -4.82 1.77
C PRO A 154 -14.03 -4.35 1.23
N TRP A 155 -14.87 -3.80 2.07
CA TRP A 155 -16.17 -3.21 1.69
C TRP A 155 -16.12 -1.69 1.62
N GLY A 156 -15.02 -1.05 2.08
CA GLY A 156 -14.80 0.38 2.02
C GLY A 156 -15.09 1.13 3.32
N ASN A 157 -15.41 0.41 4.40
CA ASN A 157 -15.66 0.96 5.72
C ASN A 157 -14.35 1.18 6.50
N PRO A 158 -14.27 2.15 7.42
CA PRO A 158 -13.12 2.31 8.29
C PRO A 158 -13.12 1.24 9.38
N TYR A 159 -11.93 0.74 9.73
CA TYR A 159 -11.76 -0.08 10.92
C TYR A 159 -12.08 0.70 12.18
N LYS A 160 -12.74 0.07 13.12
CA LYS A 160 -13.06 0.64 14.44
C LYS A 160 -12.00 0.23 15.44
N TYR A 161 -11.64 1.17 16.29
CA TYR A 161 -10.61 0.99 17.30
C TYR A 161 -11.05 1.56 18.64
N ARG A 162 -10.78 0.84 19.71
CA ARG A 162 -11.01 1.29 21.08
C ARG A 162 -9.94 0.73 21.98
N CYS A 163 -9.40 1.58 22.86
CA CYS A 163 -8.36 1.17 23.80
C CYS A 163 -8.50 1.80 25.15
N CYS A 164 -7.84 1.11 26.05
CA CYS A 164 -7.25 1.55 27.28
C CYS A 164 -8.26 1.88 28.40
N PRO A 165 -9.01 0.86 28.82
CA PRO A 165 -8.95 -0.53 28.39
C PRO A 165 -9.86 -0.84 27.22
N GLY A 166 -9.49 -1.84 26.41
CA GLY A 166 -10.43 -2.53 25.53
C GLY A 166 -11.44 -3.31 26.37
N GLN A 167 -12.57 -3.70 25.79
CA GLN A 167 -13.57 -4.49 26.50
C GLN A 167 -13.16 -5.96 26.64
N ARG A 168 -12.34 -6.47 25.72
CA ARG A 168 -11.98 -7.90 25.64
C ARG A 168 -10.48 -8.16 25.65
N GLY A 169 -9.67 -7.12 25.77
CA GLY A 169 -8.22 -7.19 25.80
C GLY A 169 -7.59 -5.83 26.06
N ASP A 170 -6.32 -5.71 25.72
CA ASP A 170 -5.58 -4.45 25.81
C ASP A 170 -6.18 -3.38 24.90
N TYR A 171 -6.68 -3.79 23.73
CA TYR A 171 -7.43 -2.98 22.76
C TYR A 171 -8.48 -3.84 22.03
N ASP A 172 -9.48 -3.18 21.48
CA ASP A 172 -10.45 -3.77 20.57
C ASP A 172 -10.26 -3.17 19.17
N LEU A 173 -10.11 -4.03 18.16
CA LEU A 173 -10.01 -3.66 16.75
C LEU A 173 -10.98 -4.52 15.95
N TRP A 174 -11.86 -3.91 15.14
CA TRP A 174 -12.84 -4.67 14.37
C TRP A 174 -13.29 -3.95 13.09
N SER A 175 -13.86 -4.73 12.17
CA SER A 175 -14.64 -4.26 11.02
C SER A 175 -16.09 -4.65 11.22
N GLU A 176 -17.01 -3.78 10.87
CA GLU A 176 -18.47 -3.99 10.91
C GLU A 176 -19.00 -4.65 9.63
N GLY A 177 -18.13 -5.35 8.88
CA GLY A 177 -18.54 -6.09 7.69
C GLY A 177 -19.05 -5.23 6.53
N ALA A 178 -19.89 -5.85 5.69
CA ALA A 178 -20.35 -5.21 4.46
C ALA A 178 -21.40 -4.13 4.68
N ASP A 179 -22.22 -4.23 5.72
CA ASP A 179 -23.28 -3.28 6.03
C ASP A 179 -22.82 -2.09 6.91
N GLY A 180 -21.62 -2.18 7.52
CA GLY A 180 -21.07 -1.16 8.40
C GLY A 180 -21.89 -0.97 9.68
N GLN A 181 -22.57 -2.03 10.14
CA GLN A 181 -23.40 -2.04 11.33
C GLN A 181 -22.93 -3.12 12.31
N PRO A 182 -23.04 -2.90 13.63
CA PRO A 182 -22.67 -3.93 14.61
C PRO A 182 -23.51 -5.19 14.47
N GLY A 183 -22.86 -6.36 14.44
CA GLY A 183 -23.50 -7.68 14.37
C GLY A 183 -23.59 -8.20 12.94
N GLY A 184 -24.68 -8.90 12.60
CA GLY A 184 -24.90 -9.48 11.28
C GLY A 184 -24.39 -10.91 11.12
N GLU A 185 -24.59 -11.47 9.91
CA GLU A 185 -24.17 -12.81 9.54
C GLU A 185 -23.48 -12.83 8.16
N GLY A 186 -22.62 -13.80 7.95
CA GLY A 186 -21.93 -13.97 6.67
C GLY A 186 -20.96 -12.83 6.35
N GLU A 187 -21.21 -12.08 5.27
CA GLU A 187 -20.42 -10.91 4.89
C GLU A 187 -20.68 -9.67 5.76
N ASN A 188 -21.85 -9.63 6.42
CA ASN A 188 -22.22 -8.54 7.33
C ASN A 188 -21.74 -8.78 8.76
N ALA A 189 -21.21 -9.97 9.04
CA ALA A 189 -20.73 -10.28 10.38
C ALA A 189 -19.52 -9.41 10.76
N ASP A 190 -19.47 -8.98 12.03
CA ASP A 190 -18.32 -8.29 12.58
C ASP A 190 -17.08 -9.19 12.54
N ILE A 191 -15.96 -8.63 12.13
CA ILE A 191 -14.67 -9.31 12.12
C ILE A 191 -13.78 -8.63 13.15
N THR A 192 -13.41 -9.38 14.18
CA THR A 192 -12.83 -8.84 15.40
C THR A 192 -11.42 -9.36 15.64
N SER A 193 -10.57 -8.58 16.32
CA SER A 193 -9.22 -8.99 16.71
C SER A 193 -9.20 -10.04 17.81
N TRP A 194 -10.25 -10.16 18.62
CA TRP A 194 -10.29 -11.05 19.79
C TRP A 194 -10.86 -12.45 19.51
N GLU A 195 -11.54 -12.68 18.39
CA GLU A 195 -12.05 -14.02 18.05
C GLU A 195 -10.94 -15.01 17.72
N ASN A 196 -9.81 -14.55 17.24
CA ASN A 196 -8.65 -15.39 16.93
C ASN A 196 -7.80 -15.72 18.17
N ALA A 197 -7.98 -15.04 19.28
CA ALA A 197 -7.22 -15.26 20.53
C ALA A 197 -7.72 -16.46 21.34
N GLN A 198 -8.80 -17.13 20.92
CA GLN A 198 -9.45 -18.22 21.66
C GLN A 198 -9.22 -19.63 21.07
N LYS A 199 -8.20 -19.80 20.20
CA LYS A 199 -7.83 -21.15 19.70
C LYS A 199 -6.50 -21.61 20.24
#